data_40ba5d78f0c4444f6f723c33608d81d2
#
_entry.id   40ba5d78f0c4444f6f723c33608d81d2
#
_cell.length_a   1.000
_cell.length_b   1.000
_cell.length_c   1.000
_cell.angle_alpha   90.00
_cell.angle_beta   90.00
_cell.angle_gamma   90.00
#
_symmetry.space_group_name_H-M   'P 1'
#
loop_
_entity.id
_entity.type
_entity.pdbx_description
1 polymer ?
#
loop_
_entity_poly.entity_id
_entity_poly.type
_entity_poly.pdbx_seq_one_letter_code
_entity_poly.pdbx_strand_id
1 'polypeptide(L)'
;MAITDDATTDTTATAPAIDGVELTPKDVNLTGPPEFDSVEDERHYRKTHLAGALRIFGRFGFSEGVAGHITVRDPEFPDHFWVNPFGMSFRHVRQSDLILVNHAGDVVYGEQPVNRAAFVIHAAIHQARPDVVAAAHSHSVHGKAFSSLGIPLAPLTQDACIFYDDHRVISEQGGAVVFEIDAGKELAAAFPDGKAAIHQNHGLFTVGETVDEAAFWFISMERSCQAQLLAMAAGDPIEINDEYASYTAEQTGFPLAGWFSFQPLWDEIARTEPELFE
;
A
#
# COMPACT_ATOMS: atom_id res chain seq x y z
N MET A 1 -21.15 68.85 23.73
CA MET A 1 -19.75 68.66 24.12
C MET A 1 -19.28 67.45 23.48
N ALA A 2 -18.66 67.56 22.31
CA ALA A 2 -18.19 66.39 21.49
C ALA A 2 -16.75 66.13 21.90
N ILE A 3 -16.47 64.89 22.29
CA ILE A 3 -15.12 64.41 22.52
C ILE A 3 -14.69 63.68 21.24
N THR A 4 -13.81 64.35 20.50
CA THR A 4 -13.08 63.73 19.39
C THR A 4 -11.84 63.09 19.98
N ASP A 5 -11.81 61.79 20.01
CA ASP A 5 -10.59 60.98 20.27
C ASP A 5 -9.99 60.61 18.93
N ASP A 6 -9.01 61.32 18.50
CA ASP A 6 -8.14 61.05 17.36
C ASP A 6 -6.87 60.39 17.91
N ALA A 7 -6.91 59.06 18.01
CA ALA A 7 -5.74 58.26 18.33
C ALA A 7 -5.30 57.49 17.08
N THR A 8 -4.58 58.18 16.21
CA THR A 8 -3.77 57.55 15.17
C THR A 8 -2.62 56.77 15.84
N THR A 9 -2.83 55.51 16.15
CA THR A 9 -1.73 54.59 16.49
C THR A 9 -1.01 54.19 15.20
N ASP A 10 0.10 54.91 14.96
CA ASP A 10 1.11 54.46 14.00
C ASP A 10 1.76 53.17 14.52
N THR A 11 1.23 52.03 14.14
CA THR A 11 1.83 50.71 14.40
C THR A 11 2.54 50.23 13.14
N THR A 12 3.70 50.80 12.84
CA THR A 12 4.70 50.14 12.00
C THR A 12 5.31 48.96 12.80
N ALA A 13 4.48 47.96 13.13
CA ALA A 13 5.00 46.70 13.62
C ALA A 13 5.70 46.00 12.45
N THR A 14 7.03 46.00 12.48
CA THR A 14 7.81 45.18 11.55
C THR A 14 7.33 43.75 11.66
N ALA A 15 7.02 43.12 10.52
CA ALA A 15 6.61 41.73 10.51
C ALA A 15 7.67 40.85 11.19
N PRO A 16 7.28 39.85 11.99
CA PRO A 16 8.24 38.98 12.65
C PRO A 16 9.12 38.29 11.60
N ALA A 17 10.42 38.16 11.89
CA ALA A 17 11.39 37.54 10.99
C ALA A 17 12.29 36.57 11.74
N ILE A 18 12.70 35.48 11.08
CA ILE A 18 13.70 34.50 11.53
C ILE A 18 14.84 34.51 10.51
N ASP A 19 16.08 34.67 10.97
CA ASP A 19 17.28 34.75 10.13
C ASP A 19 17.17 35.73 8.96
N GLY A 20 16.46 36.85 9.19
CA GLY A 20 16.24 37.91 8.18
C GLY A 20 15.12 37.58 7.16
N VAL A 21 14.42 36.47 7.33
CA VAL A 21 13.26 36.08 6.50
C VAL A 21 11.97 36.50 7.20
N GLU A 22 11.17 37.34 6.53
CA GLU A 22 9.86 37.77 7.03
C GLU A 22 8.89 36.59 7.13
N LEU A 23 8.20 36.46 8.28
CA LEU A 23 7.24 35.37 8.52
C LEU A 23 5.88 35.72 7.89
N THR A 24 5.75 35.44 6.62
CA THR A 24 4.48 35.56 5.91
C THR A 24 3.93 34.18 5.56
N PRO A 25 2.60 33.98 5.54
CA PRO A 25 2.01 32.74 5.03
C PRO A 25 2.52 32.45 3.60
N LYS A 26 2.94 31.22 3.37
CA LYS A 26 3.35 30.76 2.04
C LYS A 26 2.27 29.81 1.51
N ASP A 27 1.96 29.93 0.24
CA ASP A 27 1.14 28.94 -0.45
C ASP A 27 2.04 27.72 -0.78
N VAL A 28 1.92 26.69 0.05
CA VAL A 28 2.68 25.45 -0.09
C VAL A 28 1.70 24.34 -0.38
N ASN A 29 1.69 23.89 -1.62
CA ASN A 29 0.83 22.81 -2.08
C ASN A 29 1.54 21.46 -1.96
N LEU A 30 0.78 20.41 -1.62
CA LEU A 30 1.24 19.03 -1.72
C LEU A 30 1.30 18.64 -3.20
N THR A 31 2.43 18.08 -3.63
CA THR A 31 2.56 17.50 -4.98
C THR A 31 2.10 16.05 -4.93
N GLY A 32 1.15 15.68 -5.80
CA GLY A 32 0.67 14.31 -5.95
C GLY A 32 1.65 13.38 -6.70
N PRO A 33 1.18 12.20 -7.13
CA PRO A 33 1.95 11.30 -7.98
C PRO A 33 2.46 12.03 -9.22
N PRO A 34 3.66 11.66 -9.74
CA PRO A 34 4.20 12.28 -10.93
C PRO A 34 3.34 11.98 -12.17
N GLU A 35 3.30 12.93 -13.09
CA GLU A 35 2.87 12.70 -14.47
C GLU A 35 4.09 12.28 -15.30
N PHE A 36 3.88 11.44 -16.31
CA PHE A 36 4.98 10.89 -17.11
C PHE A 36 4.89 11.37 -18.55
N ASP A 37 6.03 11.77 -19.11
CA ASP A 37 6.13 12.18 -20.50
C ASP A 37 6.21 10.99 -21.48
N SER A 38 6.59 9.82 -20.98
CA SER A 38 6.70 8.58 -21.77
C SER A 38 6.31 7.34 -20.98
N VAL A 39 5.96 6.28 -21.71
CA VAL A 39 5.69 4.94 -21.14
C VAL A 39 6.93 4.37 -20.46
N GLU A 40 8.11 4.66 -20.98
CA GLU A 40 9.39 4.23 -20.43
C GLU A 40 9.65 4.87 -19.06
N ASP A 41 9.35 6.16 -18.90
CA ASP A 41 9.49 6.87 -17.62
C ASP A 41 8.52 6.30 -16.59
N GLU A 42 7.27 6.04 -16.98
CA GLU A 42 6.28 5.42 -16.11
C GLU A 42 6.70 3.99 -15.73
N ARG A 43 7.17 3.17 -16.69
CA ARG A 43 7.67 1.82 -16.43
C ARG A 43 8.86 1.85 -15.47
N HIS A 44 9.79 2.78 -15.67
CA HIS A 44 10.93 2.97 -14.78
C HIS A 44 10.49 3.32 -13.36
N TYR A 45 9.56 4.27 -13.22
CA TYR A 45 8.98 4.65 -11.94
C TYR A 45 8.32 3.46 -11.23
N ARG A 46 7.42 2.76 -11.93
CA ARG A 46 6.71 1.59 -11.37
C ARG A 46 7.68 0.51 -10.88
N LYS A 47 8.71 0.19 -11.66
CA LYS A 47 9.73 -0.79 -11.29
C LYS A 47 10.56 -0.34 -10.09
N THR A 48 10.98 0.91 -10.08
CA THR A 48 11.78 1.48 -9.00
C THR A 48 11.01 1.46 -7.67
N HIS A 49 9.74 1.91 -7.69
CA HIS A 49 8.88 1.89 -6.51
C HIS A 49 8.54 0.46 -6.08
N LEU A 50 8.40 -0.48 -7.00
CA LEU A 50 8.22 -1.89 -6.67
C LEU A 50 9.45 -2.46 -5.94
N ALA A 51 10.66 -2.20 -6.40
CA ALA A 51 11.88 -2.61 -5.70
C ALA A 51 11.97 -1.98 -4.31
N GLY A 52 11.65 -0.69 -4.18
CA GLY A 52 11.60 0.01 -2.90
C GLY A 52 10.56 -0.55 -1.94
N ALA A 53 9.34 -0.82 -2.42
CA ALA A 53 8.27 -1.42 -1.61
C ALA A 53 8.66 -2.81 -1.08
N LEU A 54 9.28 -3.65 -1.92
CA LEU A 54 9.81 -4.95 -1.49
C LEU A 54 10.87 -4.79 -0.40
N ARG A 55 11.82 -3.86 -0.54
CA ARG A 55 12.84 -3.61 0.48
C ARG A 55 12.24 -3.09 1.79
N ILE A 56 11.24 -2.22 1.73
CA ILE A 56 10.48 -1.76 2.90
C ILE A 56 9.78 -2.93 3.59
N PHE A 57 9.13 -3.82 2.82
CA PHE A 57 8.56 -5.05 3.37
C PHE A 57 9.62 -5.92 4.05
N GLY A 58 10.79 -6.04 3.43
CA GLY A 58 11.92 -6.75 4.04
C GLY A 58 12.39 -6.13 5.35
N ARG A 59 12.44 -4.79 5.46
CA ARG A 59 12.78 -4.07 6.70
C ARG A 59 11.74 -4.30 7.80
N PHE A 60 10.47 -4.32 7.45
CA PHE A 60 9.39 -4.54 8.41
C PHE A 60 9.22 -6.01 8.82
N GLY A 61 10.01 -6.91 8.27
CA GLY A 61 9.95 -8.34 8.60
C GLY A 61 8.81 -9.08 7.91
N PHE A 62 8.36 -8.58 6.75
CA PHE A 62 7.32 -9.24 5.95
C PHE A 62 7.89 -10.22 4.92
N SER A 63 9.20 -10.45 4.91
CA SER A 63 9.88 -11.42 4.05
C SER A 63 9.96 -12.77 4.75
N GLU A 64 9.11 -13.71 4.36
CA GLU A 64 8.97 -15.04 4.96
C GLU A 64 9.44 -16.13 3.99
N GLY A 65 10.75 -16.31 3.86
CA GLY A 65 11.34 -17.30 2.95
C GLY A 65 11.04 -16.98 1.49
N VAL A 66 10.26 -17.83 0.84
CA VAL A 66 9.82 -17.66 -0.56
C VAL A 66 8.39 -17.13 -0.68
N ALA A 67 7.73 -16.89 0.45
CA ALA A 67 6.36 -16.42 0.48
C ALA A 67 6.30 -14.88 0.37
N GLY A 68 5.25 -14.42 -0.27
CA GLY A 68 5.02 -12.99 -0.49
C GLY A 68 5.58 -12.47 -1.82
N HIS A 69 4.89 -11.47 -2.33
CA HIS A 69 5.21 -10.83 -3.61
C HIS A 69 4.42 -9.53 -3.73
N ILE A 70 4.96 -8.62 -4.50
CA ILE A 70 4.25 -7.42 -4.96
C ILE A 70 4.30 -7.44 -6.48
N THR A 71 3.17 -7.16 -7.11
CA THR A 71 3.06 -7.04 -8.57
C THR A 71 2.66 -5.62 -8.97
N VAL A 72 3.15 -5.16 -10.10
CA VAL A 72 2.67 -3.94 -10.73
C VAL A 72 2.46 -4.17 -12.22
N ARG A 73 1.32 -3.74 -12.74
CA ARG A 73 0.96 -3.81 -14.14
C ARG A 73 1.92 -2.98 -14.99
N ASP A 74 2.38 -3.53 -16.12
CA ASP A 74 3.16 -2.76 -17.08
C ASP A 74 2.28 -1.67 -17.72
N PRO A 75 2.79 -0.44 -17.92
CA PRO A 75 1.97 0.65 -18.45
C PRO A 75 1.62 0.49 -19.94
N GLU A 76 2.41 -0.27 -20.69
CA GLU A 76 2.19 -0.51 -22.13
C GLU A 76 1.46 -1.83 -22.38
N PHE A 77 1.79 -2.85 -21.58
CA PHE A 77 1.27 -4.21 -21.72
C PHE A 77 0.36 -4.54 -20.53
N PRO A 78 -0.95 -4.19 -20.57
CA PRO A 78 -1.84 -4.30 -19.41
C PRO A 78 -2.12 -5.72 -18.95
N ASP A 79 -1.73 -6.72 -19.72
CA ASP A 79 -1.80 -8.14 -19.41
C ASP A 79 -0.45 -8.72 -18.92
N HIS A 80 0.52 -7.85 -18.60
CA HIS A 80 1.83 -8.21 -18.06
C HIS A 80 2.10 -7.48 -16.75
N PHE A 81 2.84 -8.13 -15.84
CA PHE A 81 3.16 -7.62 -14.51
C PHE A 81 4.62 -7.74 -14.20
N TRP A 82 5.20 -6.67 -13.66
CA TRP A 82 6.49 -6.72 -12.98
C TRP A 82 6.31 -7.33 -11.59
N VAL A 83 7.23 -8.21 -11.20
CA VAL A 83 7.19 -8.93 -9.92
C VAL A 83 8.62 -9.27 -9.47
N ASN A 84 8.80 -9.51 -8.16
CA ASN A 84 10.04 -10.02 -7.63
C ASN A 84 10.33 -11.45 -8.08
N PRO A 85 11.59 -11.81 -8.35
CA PRO A 85 11.97 -13.17 -8.68
C PRO A 85 11.77 -14.12 -7.48
N PHE A 86 11.49 -15.39 -7.78
CA PHE A 86 11.34 -16.43 -6.76
C PHE A 86 12.65 -16.67 -6.02
N GLY A 87 12.59 -16.74 -4.70
CA GLY A 87 13.74 -17.11 -3.85
C GLY A 87 14.71 -15.98 -3.55
N MET A 88 14.48 -14.76 -4.05
CA MET A 88 15.26 -13.59 -3.69
C MET A 88 14.69 -12.94 -2.42
N SER A 89 15.56 -12.60 -1.47
CA SER A 89 15.15 -11.83 -0.28
C SER A 89 14.65 -10.44 -0.69
N PHE A 90 13.53 -10.03 -0.15
CA PHE A 90 12.97 -8.68 -0.36
C PHE A 90 13.97 -7.56 -0.08
N ARG A 91 14.84 -7.75 0.91
CA ARG A 91 15.87 -6.77 1.30
C ARG A 91 16.92 -6.50 0.23
N HIS A 92 17.02 -7.35 -0.78
CA HIS A 92 18.08 -7.29 -1.80
C HIS A 92 17.57 -7.09 -3.21
N VAL A 93 16.24 -6.99 -3.39
CA VAL A 93 15.66 -6.77 -4.73
C VAL A 93 16.07 -5.40 -5.26
N ARG A 94 16.60 -5.39 -6.48
CA ARG A 94 16.93 -4.19 -7.25
C ARG A 94 15.93 -4.05 -8.40
N GLN A 95 15.85 -2.88 -8.99
CA GLN A 95 15.01 -2.65 -10.16
C GLN A 95 15.36 -3.60 -11.33
N SER A 96 16.64 -3.90 -11.52
CA SER A 96 17.12 -4.81 -12.58
C SER A 96 16.82 -6.28 -12.32
N ASP A 97 16.58 -6.67 -11.07
CA ASP A 97 16.24 -8.05 -10.72
C ASP A 97 14.77 -8.40 -11.04
N LEU A 98 13.91 -7.40 -11.23
CA LEU A 98 12.48 -7.60 -11.48
C LEU A 98 12.25 -8.30 -12.81
N ILE A 99 11.32 -9.26 -12.81
CA ILE A 99 10.90 -10.02 -13.98
C ILE A 99 9.53 -9.55 -14.46
N LEU A 100 9.28 -9.63 -15.77
CA LEU A 100 7.96 -9.40 -16.35
C LEU A 100 7.31 -10.73 -16.69
N VAL A 101 6.07 -10.91 -16.26
CA VAL A 101 5.30 -12.15 -16.40
C VAL A 101 3.96 -11.83 -17.09
N ASN A 102 3.56 -12.65 -18.05
CA ASN A 102 2.25 -12.55 -18.70
C ASN A 102 1.15 -13.25 -17.88
N HIS A 103 -0.13 -13.10 -18.27
CA HIS A 103 -1.27 -13.77 -17.61
C HIS A 103 -1.22 -15.30 -17.59
N ALA A 104 -0.45 -15.92 -18.48
CA ALA A 104 -0.29 -17.39 -18.51
C ALA A 104 0.76 -17.88 -17.50
N GLY A 105 1.50 -16.98 -16.86
CA GLY A 105 2.57 -17.32 -15.92
C GLY A 105 3.93 -17.49 -16.57
N ASP A 106 4.08 -17.10 -17.84
CA ASP A 106 5.36 -17.17 -18.52
C ASP A 106 6.19 -15.94 -18.20
N VAL A 107 7.46 -16.14 -17.86
CA VAL A 107 8.43 -15.05 -17.75
C VAL A 107 8.80 -14.61 -19.15
N VAL A 108 8.46 -13.35 -19.51
CA VAL A 108 8.72 -12.78 -20.83
C VAL A 108 9.91 -11.81 -20.84
N TYR A 109 10.34 -11.37 -19.66
CA TYR A 109 11.55 -10.57 -19.46
C TYR A 109 12.22 -10.97 -18.15
N GLY A 110 13.57 -10.99 -18.13
CA GLY A 110 14.39 -11.48 -17.02
C GLY A 110 14.69 -12.98 -17.14
N GLU A 111 15.60 -13.47 -16.29
CA GLU A 111 16.12 -14.85 -16.35
C GLU A 111 15.75 -15.69 -15.11
N GLN A 112 15.11 -15.06 -14.12
CA GLN A 112 14.75 -15.71 -12.86
C GLN A 112 13.35 -16.33 -12.92
N PRO A 113 13.10 -17.42 -12.18
CA PRO A 113 11.76 -18.02 -12.13
C PRO A 113 10.77 -17.14 -11.34
N VAL A 114 9.49 -17.25 -11.67
CA VAL A 114 8.38 -16.71 -10.91
C VAL A 114 7.86 -17.72 -9.87
N ASN A 115 7.33 -17.22 -8.75
CA ASN A 115 6.54 -18.05 -7.84
C ASN A 115 5.16 -18.33 -8.47
N ARG A 116 4.94 -19.54 -9.01
CA ARG A 116 3.70 -19.88 -9.72
C ARG A 116 2.45 -19.81 -8.86
N ALA A 117 2.52 -20.21 -7.59
CA ALA A 117 1.36 -20.13 -6.68
C ALA A 117 0.95 -18.67 -6.42
N ALA A 118 1.94 -17.83 -6.20
CA ALA A 118 1.76 -16.40 -6.06
C ALA A 118 1.17 -15.76 -7.30
N PHE A 119 1.71 -16.13 -8.45
CA PHE A 119 1.31 -15.60 -9.74
C PHE A 119 -0.17 -15.87 -10.04
N VAL A 120 -0.69 -17.08 -9.80
CA VAL A 120 -2.07 -17.46 -10.11
C VAL A 120 -3.08 -16.51 -9.43
N ILE A 121 -2.86 -16.19 -8.17
CA ILE A 121 -3.76 -15.29 -7.42
C ILE A 121 -3.67 -13.86 -7.96
N HIS A 122 -2.45 -13.32 -8.10
CA HIS A 122 -2.28 -11.93 -8.57
C HIS A 122 -2.74 -11.74 -10.00
N ALA A 123 -2.45 -12.68 -10.90
CA ALA A 123 -2.94 -12.64 -12.26
C ALA A 123 -4.48 -12.63 -12.33
N ALA A 124 -5.13 -13.45 -11.49
CA ALA A 124 -6.59 -13.48 -11.42
C ALA A 124 -7.18 -12.18 -10.88
N ILE A 125 -6.57 -11.58 -9.83
CA ILE A 125 -6.98 -10.26 -9.32
C ILE A 125 -6.83 -9.20 -10.39
N HIS A 126 -5.66 -9.09 -11.02
CA HIS A 126 -5.44 -8.12 -12.09
C HIS A 126 -6.35 -8.30 -13.30
N GLN A 127 -6.74 -9.55 -13.62
CA GLN A 127 -7.67 -9.85 -14.71
C GLN A 127 -9.11 -9.46 -14.37
N ALA A 128 -9.55 -9.73 -13.13
CA ALA A 128 -10.89 -9.41 -12.66
C ALA A 128 -11.07 -7.91 -12.35
N ARG A 129 -9.98 -7.21 -12.02
CA ARG A 129 -9.96 -5.82 -11.57
C ARG A 129 -9.04 -4.95 -12.43
N PRO A 130 -9.55 -4.40 -13.54
CA PRO A 130 -8.78 -3.49 -14.40
C PRO A 130 -8.35 -2.18 -13.71
N ASP A 131 -9.05 -1.78 -12.65
CA ASP A 131 -8.74 -0.65 -11.77
C ASP A 131 -7.45 -0.87 -10.97
N VAL A 132 -7.08 -2.13 -10.71
CA VAL A 132 -5.89 -2.48 -9.94
C VAL A 132 -4.64 -2.37 -10.82
N VAL A 133 -3.74 -1.45 -10.45
CA VAL A 133 -2.41 -1.32 -11.05
C VAL A 133 -1.38 -2.12 -10.26
N ALA A 134 -1.45 -2.12 -8.94
CA ALA A 134 -0.53 -2.88 -8.09
C ALA A 134 -1.29 -3.73 -7.07
N ALA A 135 -0.70 -4.88 -6.72
CA ALA A 135 -1.20 -5.78 -5.69
C ALA A 135 -0.04 -6.26 -4.80
N ALA A 136 -0.26 -6.28 -3.50
CA ALA A 136 0.73 -6.70 -2.51
C ALA A 136 0.19 -7.83 -1.63
N HIS A 137 1.05 -8.82 -1.37
CA HIS A 137 0.79 -9.93 -0.48
C HIS A 137 2.05 -10.35 0.27
N SER A 138 1.90 -10.72 1.52
CA SER A 138 2.96 -11.33 2.31
C SER A 138 2.37 -12.16 3.45
N HIS A 139 3.15 -13.12 3.94
CA HIS A 139 2.82 -13.91 5.14
C HIS A 139 3.27 -13.21 6.42
N SER A 140 2.97 -11.92 6.57
CA SER A 140 3.29 -11.14 7.75
C SER A 140 2.68 -11.74 9.03
N VAL A 141 3.34 -11.56 10.17
CA VAL A 141 3.01 -12.31 11.39
C VAL A 141 1.60 -12.02 11.89
N HIS A 142 1.22 -10.74 11.99
CA HIS A 142 -0.08 -10.38 12.54
C HIS A 142 -1.19 -10.57 11.51
N GLY A 143 -0.92 -10.33 10.23
CA GLY A 143 -1.87 -10.58 9.15
C GLY A 143 -2.26 -12.06 9.07
N LYS A 144 -1.29 -12.99 9.06
CA LYS A 144 -1.61 -14.42 9.06
C LYS A 144 -2.25 -14.90 10.38
N ALA A 145 -1.83 -14.35 11.52
CA ALA A 145 -2.46 -14.67 12.80
C ALA A 145 -3.93 -14.19 12.83
N PHE A 146 -4.17 -12.96 12.40
CA PHE A 146 -5.51 -12.38 12.34
C PHE A 146 -6.41 -13.11 11.32
N SER A 147 -5.85 -13.47 10.16
CA SER A 147 -6.59 -14.19 9.13
C SER A 147 -7.15 -15.55 9.62
N SER A 148 -6.52 -16.17 10.62
CA SER A 148 -7.01 -17.43 11.20
C SER A 148 -8.30 -17.28 12.02
N LEU A 149 -8.69 -16.05 12.35
CA LEU A 149 -9.94 -15.77 13.06
C LEU A 149 -11.15 -15.78 12.11
N GLY A 150 -10.95 -15.54 10.81
CA GLY A 150 -12.03 -15.50 9.83
C GLY A 150 -13.03 -14.37 10.05
N ILE A 151 -12.61 -13.28 10.68
CA ILE A 151 -13.44 -12.11 10.99
C ILE A 151 -12.94 -10.86 10.26
N PRO A 152 -13.79 -9.85 10.01
CA PRO A 152 -13.36 -8.57 9.50
C PRO A 152 -12.51 -7.79 10.52
N LEU A 153 -11.70 -6.86 10.02
CA LEU A 153 -11.01 -5.88 10.84
C LEU A 153 -12.02 -4.90 11.42
N ALA A 154 -12.04 -4.76 12.74
CA ALA A 154 -12.94 -3.84 13.44
C ALA A 154 -12.35 -2.41 13.47
N PRO A 155 -13.17 -1.36 13.49
CA PRO A 155 -12.72 0.03 13.56
C PRO A 155 -12.29 0.40 14.99
N LEU A 156 -11.21 -0.22 15.48
CA LEU A 156 -10.71 0.01 16.85
C LEU A 156 -9.79 1.21 16.96
N THR A 157 -9.20 1.62 15.86
CA THR A 157 -8.26 2.75 15.81
C THR A 157 -8.53 3.61 14.58
N GLN A 158 -8.05 4.85 14.58
CA GLN A 158 -8.13 5.71 13.40
C GLN A 158 -7.55 5.03 12.16
N ASP A 159 -6.41 4.34 12.30
CA ASP A 159 -5.75 3.65 11.18
C ASP A 159 -6.59 2.45 10.68
N ALA A 160 -7.29 1.74 11.57
CA ALA A 160 -8.17 0.65 11.16
C ALA A 160 -9.39 1.15 10.35
N CYS A 161 -9.84 2.38 10.61
CA CYS A 161 -10.93 2.99 9.85
C CYS A 161 -10.58 3.24 8.37
N ILE A 162 -9.31 3.24 7.97
CA ILE A 162 -8.89 3.26 6.56
C ILE A 162 -9.59 2.17 5.76
N PHE A 163 -9.87 1.02 6.40
CA PHE A 163 -10.44 -0.18 5.79
C PHE A 163 -11.92 -0.37 6.10
N TYR A 164 -12.58 0.61 6.73
CA TYR A 164 -13.98 0.51 7.09
C TYR A 164 -14.86 0.36 5.84
N ASP A 165 -15.65 -0.70 5.78
CA ASP A 165 -16.47 -1.14 4.62
C ASP A 165 -15.69 -1.34 3.30
N ASP A 166 -14.35 -1.32 3.34
CA ASP A 166 -13.47 -1.33 2.17
C ASP A 166 -12.42 -2.45 2.22
N HIS A 167 -12.78 -3.55 2.87
CA HIS A 167 -12.02 -4.80 2.86
C HIS A 167 -12.96 -6.01 2.83
N ARG A 168 -12.41 -7.16 2.42
CA ARG A 168 -13.15 -8.43 2.34
C ARG A 168 -12.49 -9.51 3.18
N VAL A 169 -13.28 -10.43 3.72
CA VAL A 169 -12.79 -11.69 4.30
C VAL A 169 -13.05 -12.79 3.29
N ILE A 170 -11.98 -13.43 2.83
CA ILE A 170 -12.03 -14.50 1.83
C ILE A 170 -11.86 -15.83 2.56
N SER A 171 -12.85 -16.70 2.50
CA SER A 171 -12.83 -18.04 3.11
C SER A 171 -12.49 -19.16 2.12
N GLU A 172 -12.58 -18.87 0.83
CA GLU A 172 -12.30 -19.78 -0.27
C GLU A 172 -10.85 -20.25 -0.19
N GLN A 173 -10.63 -21.53 -0.51
CA GLN A 173 -9.32 -22.18 -0.50
C GLN A 173 -8.60 -22.27 0.86
N GLY A 174 -9.18 -21.73 1.95
CA GLY A 174 -8.87 -21.99 3.36
C GLY A 174 -7.40 -22.24 3.75
N GLY A 175 -6.45 -21.41 3.25
CA GLY A 175 -5.01 -21.58 3.51
C GLY A 175 -4.30 -22.59 2.62
N ALA A 176 -4.97 -23.15 1.62
CA ALA A 176 -4.32 -24.02 0.64
C ALA A 176 -3.36 -23.23 -0.26
N VAL A 177 -2.32 -23.90 -0.76
CA VAL A 177 -1.45 -23.34 -1.80
C VAL A 177 -2.19 -23.41 -3.14
N VAL A 178 -2.41 -22.25 -3.77
CA VAL A 178 -3.22 -22.14 -5.00
C VAL A 178 -2.31 -22.29 -6.22
N PHE A 179 -2.43 -23.40 -6.93
CA PHE A 179 -1.71 -23.64 -8.19
C PHE A 179 -2.62 -23.66 -9.42
N GLU A 180 -3.92 -23.88 -9.20
CA GLU A 180 -4.90 -24.02 -10.26
C GLU A 180 -5.51 -22.66 -10.62
N ILE A 181 -5.61 -22.39 -11.91
CA ILE A 181 -6.12 -21.10 -12.43
C ILE A 181 -7.56 -20.84 -11.94
N ASP A 182 -8.39 -21.88 -11.90
CA ASP A 182 -9.80 -21.73 -11.49
C ASP A 182 -9.92 -21.38 -10.00
N ALA A 183 -9.05 -21.92 -9.14
CA ALA A 183 -8.99 -21.52 -7.74
C ALA A 183 -8.55 -20.05 -7.56
N GLY A 184 -7.62 -19.57 -8.40
CA GLY A 184 -7.28 -18.15 -8.44
C GLY A 184 -8.45 -17.25 -8.85
N LYS A 185 -9.27 -17.69 -9.82
CA LYS A 185 -10.49 -16.97 -10.23
C LYS A 185 -11.53 -16.93 -9.13
N GLU A 186 -11.70 -18.01 -8.36
CA GLU A 186 -12.60 -18.03 -7.19
C GLU A 186 -12.19 -16.99 -6.15
N LEU A 187 -10.89 -16.91 -5.83
CA LEU A 187 -10.35 -15.89 -4.93
C LEU A 187 -10.56 -14.48 -5.46
N ALA A 188 -10.30 -14.24 -6.73
CA ALA A 188 -10.53 -12.94 -7.35
C ALA A 188 -12.02 -12.56 -7.36
N ALA A 189 -12.92 -13.53 -7.57
CA ALA A 189 -14.36 -13.32 -7.51
C ALA A 189 -14.85 -13.00 -6.08
N ALA A 190 -14.17 -13.48 -5.04
CA ALA A 190 -14.43 -13.13 -3.65
C ALA A 190 -13.85 -11.75 -3.24
N PHE A 191 -13.05 -11.13 -4.13
CA PHE A 191 -12.45 -9.81 -3.95
C PHE A 191 -12.83 -8.86 -5.11
N PRO A 192 -14.13 -8.62 -5.35
CA PRO A 192 -14.61 -7.85 -6.51
C PRO A 192 -14.36 -6.35 -6.38
N ASP A 193 -14.19 -5.86 -5.17
CA ASP A 193 -14.03 -4.45 -4.82
C ASP A 193 -13.23 -4.30 -3.51
N GLY A 194 -13.04 -3.05 -3.06
CA GLY A 194 -12.25 -2.74 -1.88
C GLY A 194 -10.75 -2.75 -2.14
N LYS A 195 -9.99 -2.22 -1.18
CA LYS A 195 -8.53 -2.07 -1.26
C LYS A 195 -7.76 -3.19 -0.57
N ALA A 196 -8.43 -3.99 0.26
CA ALA A 196 -7.78 -5.02 1.07
C ALA A 196 -8.64 -6.28 1.22
N ALA A 197 -7.97 -7.41 1.40
CA ALA A 197 -8.62 -8.68 1.72
C ALA A 197 -7.83 -9.44 2.80
N ILE A 198 -8.57 -10.07 3.70
CA ILE A 198 -8.08 -11.02 4.70
C ILE A 198 -8.40 -12.41 4.17
N HIS A 199 -7.41 -13.11 3.64
CA HIS A 199 -7.59 -14.49 3.20
C HIS A 199 -7.43 -15.42 4.38
N GLN A 200 -8.50 -16.10 4.77
CA GLN A 200 -8.58 -16.95 5.95
C GLN A 200 -7.48 -18.01 5.98
N ASN A 201 -6.78 -18.13 7.11
CA ASN A 201 -5.65 -19.04 7.35
C ASN A 201 -4.44 -18.85 6.40
N HIS A 202 -4.34 -17.70 5.73
CA HIS A 202 -3.27 -17.44 4.77
C HIS A 202 -2.54 -16.13 5.08
N GLY A 203 -3.23 -14.99 4.96
CA GLY A 203 -2.63 -13.69 5.15
C GLY A 203 -3.46 -12.56 4.56
N LEU A 204 -2.78 -11.46 4.22
CA LEU A 204 -3.39 -10.25 3.71
C LEU A 204 -3.08 -10.05 2.22
N PHE A 205 -4.04 -9.46 1.50
CA PHE A 205 -3.86 -8.89 0.16
C PHE A 205 -4.28 -7.44 0.18
N THR A 206 -3.53 -6.59 -0.50
CA THR A 206 -3.93 -5.20 -0.73
C THR A 206 -3.69 -4.83 -2.18
N VAL A 207 -4.49 -3.90 -2.67
CA VAL A 207 -4.44 -3.44 -4.05
C VAL A 207 -4.49 -1.92 -4.11
N GLY A 208 -4.04 -1.33 -5.21
CA GLY A 208 -4.07 0.10 -5.42
C GLY A 208 -3.82 0.51 -6.86
N GLU A 209 -4.02 1.80 -7.12
CA GLU A 209 -3.73 2.45 -8.40
C GLU A 209 -2.22 2.72 -8.58
N THR A 210 -1.44 2.60 -7.49
CA THR A 210 0.02 2.70 -7.48
C THR A 210 0.64 1.63 -6.58
N VAL A 211 1.94 1.35 -6.77
CA VAL A 211 2.71 0.48 -5.86
C VAL A 211 2.74 1.06 -4.46
N ASP A 212 2.93 2.36 -4.37
CA ASP A 212 3.00 3.13 -3.13
C ASP A 212 1.74 2.93 -2.29
N GLU A 213 0.59 3.10 -2.92
CA GLU A 213 -0.71 2.89 -2.32
C GLU A 213 -0.89 1.45 -1.81
N ALA A 214 -0.73 0.47 -2.72
CA ALA A 214 -0.91 -0.93 -2.37
C ALA A 214 0.02 -1.38 -1.24
N ALA A 215 1.28 -0.93 -1.25
CA ALA A 215 2.26 -1.23 -0.20
C ALA A 215 1.91 -0.56 1.13
N PHE A 216 1.46 0.71 1.11
CA PHE A 216 1.06 1.39 2.34
C PHE A 216 -0.18 0.75 2.95
N TRP A 217 -1.17 0.39 2.15
CA TRP A 217 -2.35 -0.34 2.63
C TRP A 217 -1.96 -1.64 3.32
N PHE A 218 -0.99 -2.39 2.75
CA PHE A 218 -0.52 -3.62 3.38
C PHE A 218 0.11 -3.35 4.76
N ILE A 219 1.00 -2.37 4.85
CA ILE A 219 1.66 -2.00 6.09
C ILE A 219 0.64 -1.55 7.14
N SER A 220 -0.31 -0.71 6.76
CA SER A 220 -1.36 -0.20 7.65
C SER A 220 -2.28 -1.32 8.13
N MET A 221 -2.67 -2.23 7.23
CA MET A 221 -3.52 -3.36 7.59
C MET A 221 -2.82 -4.35 8.53
N GLU A 222 -1.56 -4.68 8.28
CA GLU A 222 -0.75 -5.51 9.18
C GLU A 222 -0.66 -4.90 10.59
N ARG A 223 -0.44 -3.59 10.68
CA ARG A 223 -0.40 -2.84 11.94
C ARG A 223 -1.75 -2.81 12.64
N SER A 224 -2.84 -2.67 11.90
CA SER A 224 -4.20 -2.70 12.42
C SER A 224 -4.57 -4.10 12.94
N CYS A 225 -4.17 -5.15 12.23
CA CYS A 225 -4.29 -6.54 12.71
C CYS A 225 -3.53 -6.74 14.02
N GLN A 226 -2.30 -6.24 14.11
CA GLN A 226 -1.51 -6.28 15.35
C GLN A 226 -2.23 -5.58 16.50
N ALA A 227 -2.71 -4.36 16.27
CA ALA A 227 -3.41 -3.57 17.28
C ALA A 227 -4.69 -4.27 17.77
N GLN A 228 -5.49 -4.83 16.86
CA GLN A 228 -6.71 -5.55 17.22
C GLN A 228 -6.41 -6.83 18.00
N LEU A 229 -5.42 -7.63 17.60
CA LEU A 229 -5.01 -8.83 18.33
C LEU A 229 -4.56 -8.50 19.76
N LEU A 230 -3.77 -7.44 19.95
CA LEU A 230 -3.32 -6.98 21.27
C LEU A 230 -4.49 -6.46 22.11
N ALA A 231 -5.40 -5.69 21.55
CA ALA A 231 -6.57 -5.18 22.24
C ALA A 231 -7.49 -6.32 22.71
N MET A 232 -7.79 -7.29 21.84
CA MET A 232 -8.59 -8.47 22.16
C MET A 232 -7.93 -9.35 23.23
N ALA A 233 -6.62 -9.45 23.26
CA ALA A 233 -5.90 -10.17 24.31
C ALA A 233 -5.91 -9.45 25.66
N ALA A 234 -6.08 -8.14 25.68
CA ALA A 234 -6.16 -7.31 26.87
C ALA A 234 -7.59 -7.22 27.47
N GLY A 235 -8.62 -7.44 26.68
CA GLY A 235 -10.02 -7.36 27.12
C GLY A 235 -10.99 -7.19 25.96
N ASP A 236 -12.14 -6.62 26.24
CA ASP A 236 -13.17 -6.33 25.24
C ASP A 236 -12.96 -4.92 24.69
N PRO A 237 -12.45 -4.76 23.45
CA PRO A 237 -12.18 -3.45 22.88
C PRO A 237 -13.47 -2.70 22.56
N ILE A 238 -13.41 -1.36 22.64
CA ILE A 238 -14.51 -0.48 22.24
C ILE A 238 -14.29 -0.04 20.80
N GLU A 239 -15.25 -0.33 19.94
CA GLU A 239 -15.22 0.09 18.54
C GLU A 239 -15.59 1.58 18.37
N ILE A 240 -14.99 2.21 17.40
CA ILE A 240 -15.42 3.53 16.90
C ILE A 240 -16.78 3.30 16.23
N ASN A 241 -17.76 4.15 16.54
CA ASN A 241 -19.09 4.01 15.94
C ASN A 241 -19.06 4.23 14.42
N ASP A 242 -20.08 3.70 13.73
CA ASP A 242 -20.18 3.70 12.28
C ASP A 242 -20.05 5.09 11.65
N GLU A 243 -20.65 6.13 12.29
CA GLU A 243 -20.59 7.51 11.81
C GLU A 243 -19.15 8.04 11.75
N TYR A 244 -18.39 7.87 12.83
CA TYR A 244 -16.99 8.31 12.89
C TYR A 244 -16.05 7.38 12.13
N ALA A 245 -16.35 6.09 12.05
CA ALA A 245 -15.56 5.16 11.26
C ALA A 245 -15.66 5.48 9.76
N SER A 246 -16.88 5.69 9.27
CA SER A 246 -17.13 6.11 7.87
C SER A 246 -16.50 7.48 7.57
N TYR A 247 -16.72 8.46 8.45
CA TYR A 247 -16.11 9.79 8.29
C TYR A 247 -14.58 9.72 8.22
N THR A 248 -13.96 8.89 9.07
CA THR A 248 -12.49 8.72 9.07
C THR A 248 -12.01 8.00 7.80
N ALA A 249 -12.75 6.99 7.34
CA ALA A 249 -12.46 6.29 6.09
C ALA A 249 -12.43 7.25 4.89
N GLU A 250 -13.43 8.16 4.80
CA GLU A 250 -13.47 9.20 3.76
C GLU A 250 -12.26 10.15 3.80
N GLN A 251 -11.72 10.43 5.00
CA GLN A 251 -10.59 11.34 5.18
C GLN A 251 -9.22 10.70 4.97
N THR A 252 -9.10 9.39 5.14
CA THR A 252 -7.79 8.70 5.20
C THR A 252 -7.69 7.50 4.26
N GLY A 253 -8.81 6.99 3.75
CA GLY A 253 -8.88 5.77 2.96
C GLY A 253 -8.90 5.96 1.44
N PHE A 254 -8.70 7.15 0.90
CA PHE A 254 -8.69 7.38 -0.54
C PHE A 254 -7.29 7.18 -1.17
N PRO A 255 -7.18 6.84 -2.47
CA PRO A 255 -5.94 6.45 -3.12
C PRO A 255 -4.77 7.39 -2.89
N LEU A 256 -4.99 8.72 -3.06
CA LEU A 256 -3.95 9.73 -2.86
C LEU A 256 -3.43 9.79 -1.42
N ALA A 257 -4.27 9.50 -0.41
CA ALA A 257 -3.82 9.41 0.99
C ALA A 257 -2.86 8.21 1.19
N GLY A 258 -3.13 7.09 0.55
CA GLY A 258 -2.24 5.93 0.53
C GLY A 258 -0.89 6.26 -0.09
N TRP A 259 -0.91 6.90 -1.26
CA TRP A 259 0.31 7.35 -1.93
C TRP A 259 1.14 8.30 -1.05
N PHE A 260 0.53 9.36 -0.50
CA PHE A 260 1.22 10.31 0.39
C PHE A 260 1.81 9.63 1.62
N SER A 261 1.07 8.71 2.21
CA SER A 261 1.49 8.02 3.43
C SER A 261 2.69 7.08 3.19
N PHE A 262 2.90 6.65 1.97
CA PHE A 262 4.07 5.86 1.59
C PHE A 262 5.33 6.72 1.40
N GLN A 263 5.20 8.01 1.04
CA GLN A 263 6.33 8.84 0.66
C GLN A 263 7.43 8.97 1.73
N PRO A 264 7.15 9.10 3.04
CA PRO A 264 8.20 9.08 4.06
C PRO A 264 9.00 7.79 4.09
N LEU A 265 8.36 6.64 3.83
CA LEU A 265 9.03 5.33 3.76
C LEU A 265 9.88 5.22 2.49
N TRP A 266 9.35 5.73 1.36
CA TRP A 266 10.07 5.83 0.10
C TRP A 266 11.32 6.71 0.25
N ASP A 267 11.19 7.90 0.80
CA ASP A 267 12.31 8.82 1.05
C ASP A 267 13.40 8.17 1.90
N GLU A 268 13.03 7.42 2.92
CA GLU A 268 13.97 6.73 3.78
C GLU A 268 14.71 5.62 3.01
N ILE A 269 13.99 4.74 2.30
CA ILE A 269 14.61 3.61 1.61
C ILE A 269 15.51 4.09 0.46
N ALA A 270 15.06 5.08 -0.32
CA ALA A 270 15.81 5.65 -1.43
C ALA A 270 17.14 6.28 -1.00
N ARG A 271 17.17 6.89 0.19
CA ARG A 271 18.40 7.49 0.75
C ARG A 271 19.34 6.48 1.37
N THR A 272 18.80 5.42 1.96
CA THR A 272 19.60 4.48 2.77
C THR A 272 20.02 3.23 2.00
N GLU A 273 19.37 2.93 0.89
CA GLU A 273 19.63 1.75 0.07
C GLU A 273 19.66 2.10 -1.44
N PRO A 274 20.64 2.92 -1.88
CA PRO A 274 20.71 3.38 -3.27
C PRO A 274 20.88 2.24 -4.29
N GLU A 275 21.29 1.05 -3.85
CA GLU A 275 21.40 -0.14 -4.71
C GLU A 275 20.05 -0.58 -5.30
N LEU A 276 18.92 -0.10 -4.75
CA LEU A 276 17.60 -0.41 -5.32
C LEU A 276 17.43 0.11 -6.75
N PHE A 277 18.19 1.17 -7.13
CA PHE A 277 18.13 1.80 -8.44
C PHE A 277 18.99 1.09 -9.52
N GLU A 278 19.78 0.08 -9.15
CA GLU A 278 20.64 -0.67 -10.07
C GLU A 278 19.89 -1.62 -11.01
#